data_3846e747fe3a4855e41afc949ede16e0
#
_entry.id   3846e747fe3a4855e41afc949ede16e0
#
_cell.length_a   1.000
_cell.length_b   1.000
_cell.length_c   1.000
_cell.angle_alpha   90.00
_cell.angle_beta   90.00
_cell.angle_gamma   90.00
#
_symmetry.space_group_name_H-M   'P 1'
#
loop_
_entity.id
_entity.type
_entity.pdbx_description
1 polymer ?
#
loop_
_entity_poly.entity_id
_entity_poly.type
_entity_poly.pdbx_seq_one_letter_code
_entity_poly.pdbx_strand_id
1 'polypeptide(L)'
;MRMAIAEAHAARAEGNFACGAVVVRDGRVVAAGHNQVITLSDPTAHAEMMVLRSAAAKLGTRDLSRTTLYTTLEPCPMCAAAACWARVARVVCGAPDRRFGRPASTVFGMMAGLHRVEFVEGVLAAECAALAPEVTGFE
;
A
#
# COMPACT_ATOMS: atom_id res chain seq x y z
N MET A 1 0.31 -4.88 10.23
CA MET A 1 0.17 -3.41 10.29
C MET A 1 1.31 -2.72 11.06
N ARG A 2 1.74 -3.15 12.25
CA ARG A 2 2.81 -2.46 13.00
C ARG A 2 4.12 -2.29 12.23
N MET A 3 4.50 -3.28 11.43
CA MET A 3 5.66 -3.16 10.54
C MET A 3 5.46 -2.10 9.45
N ALA A 4 4.25 -2.00 8.89
CA ALA A 4 3.93 -0.95 7.92
C ALA A 4 4.01 0.45 8.56
N ILE A 5 3.60 0.59 9.83
CA ILE A 5 3.75 1.83 10.60
C ILE A 5 5.24 2.17 10.81
N ALA A 6 6.08 1.18 11.14
CA ALA A 6 7.52 1.40 11.27
C ALA A 6 8.15 1.87 9.94
N GLU A 7 7.74 1.30 8.82
CA GLU A 7 8.16 1.75 7.49
C GLU A 7 7.69 3.19 7.20
N ALA A 8 6.49 3.57 7.61
CA ALA A 8 6.01 4.94 7.45
C ALA A 8 6.86 5.95 8.24
N HIS A 9 7.30 5.58 9.43
CA HIS A 9 8.25 6.41 10.19
C HIS A 9 9.62 6.52 9.50
N ALA A 10 10.10 5.43 8.89
CA ALA A 10 11.34 5.46 8.10
C ALA A 10 11.20 6.40 6.89
N ALA A 11 10.09 6.34 6.16
CA ALA A 11 9.81 7.27 5.07
C ALA A 11 9.92 8.73 5.51
N ARG A 12 9.27 9.07 6.63
CA ARG A 12 9.31 10.43 7.20
C ARG A 12 10.74 10.85 7.55
N ALA A 13 11.52 9.96 8.17
CA ALA A 13 12.90 10.23 8.56
C ALA A 13 13.80 10.48 7.34
N GLU A 14 13.47 9.90 6.18
CA GLU A 14 14.17 10.10 4.91
C GLU A 14 13.64 11.30 4.11
N GLY A 15 12.64 12.02 4.60
CA GLY A 15 12.04 13.17 3.92
C GLY A 15 10.96 12.82 2.91
N ASN A 16 10.46 11.59 2.90
CA ASN A 16 9.35 11.15 2.08
C ASN A 16 8.00 11.27 2.81
N PHE A 17 6.90 11.05 2.10
CA PHE A 17 5.57 10.95 2.72
C PHE A 17 5.50 9.73 3.65
N ALA A 18 4.92 9.91 4.85
CA ALA A 18 4.88 8.89 5.89
C ALA A 18 3.85 7.78 5.57
N CYS A 19 4.13 7.01 4.54
CA CYS A 19 3.36 5.85 4.14
C CYS A 19 4.27 4.61 4.11
N GLY A 20 3.81 3.53 4.72
CA GLY A 20 4.51 2.26 4.75
C GLY A 20 3.61 1.10 4.34
N ALA A 21 4.21 0.06 3.79
CA ALA A 21 3.50 -1.13 3.35
C ALA A 21 4.32 -2.40 3.58
N VAL A 22 3.61 -3.53 3.70
CA VAL A 22 4.21 -4.86 3.90
C VAL A 22 3.41 -5.89 3.11
N VAL A 23 4.09 -6.78 2.42
CA VAL A 23 3.49 -7.97 1.78
C VAL A 23 3.80 -9.19 2.62
N VAL A 24 2.75 -9.94 2.95
CA VAL A 24 2.82 -11.18 3.74
C VAL A 24 2.29 -12.35 2.92
N ARG A 25 2.98 -13.48 3.01
CA ARG A 25 2.56 -14.77 2.44
C ARG A 25 2.77 -15.88 3.48
N ASP A 26 1.73 -16.69 3.71
CA ASP A 26 1.79 -17.83 4.63
C ASP A 26 2.34 -17.42 6.03
N GLY A 27 1.88 -16.28 6.57
CA GLY A 27 2.30 -15.75 7.87
C GLY A 27 3.71 -15.15 7.93
N ARG A 28 4.42 -15.07 6.80
CA ARG A 28 5.78 -14.53 6.72
C ARG A 28 5.84 -13.26 5.90
N VAL A 29 6.65 -12.31 6.35
CA VAL A 29 6.92 -11.08 5.60
C VAL A 29 7.78 -11.42 4.39
N VAL A 30 7.25 -11.09 3.20
CA VAL A 30 7.98 -11.23 1.93
C VAL A 30 8.71 -9.94 1.58
N ALA A 31 8.04 -8.81 1.76
CA ALA A 31 8.60 -7.50 1.49
C ALA A 31 8.04 -6.47 2.46
N ALA A 32 8.88 -5.55 2.88
CA ALA A 32 8.49 -4.36 3.65
C ALA A 32 9.15 -3.14 2.98
N GLY A 33 8.46 -2.01 2.99
CA GLY A 33 8.97 -0.80 2.38
C GLY A 33 8.03 0.38 2.61
N HIS A 34 8.46 1.52 2.09
CA HIS A 34 7.81 2.79 2.34
C HIS A 34 7.86 3.68 1.10
N ASN A 35 7.14 4.78 1.16
CA ASN A 35 7.13 5.80 0.13
C ASN A 35 8.54 6.35 -0.11
N GLN A 36 8.97 6.43 -1.38
CA GLN A 36 10.25 6.97 -1.81
C GLN A 36 10.11 7.97 -2.98
N VAL A 37 8.92 8.57 -3.13
CA VAL A 37 8.62 9.49 -4.24
C VAL A 37 9.63 10.63 -4.32
N ILE A 38 9.98 11.24 -3.18
CA ILE A 38 10.89 12.39 -3.13
C ILE A 38 12.33 11.94 -3.36
N THR A 39 12.80 10.94 -2.60
CA THR A 39 14.20 10.50 -2.64
C THR A 39 14.59 9.88 -3.98
N LEU A 40 13.66 9.21 -4.68
CA LEU A 40 13.90 8.64 -6.00
C LEU A 40 13.50 9.55 -7.16
N SER A 41 12.85 10.69 -6.89
CA SER A 41 12.23 11.53 -7.93
C SER A 41 11.31 10.71 -8.86
N ASP A 42 10.61 9.74 -8.29
CA ASP A 42 9.70 8.84 -9.01
C ASP A 42 8.27 9.01 -8.47
N PRO A 43 7.33 9.60 -9.26
CA PRO A 43 5.96 9.81 -8.80
C PRO A 43 5.19 8.50 -8.55
N THR A 44 5.70 7.38 -9.01
CA THR A 44 5.09 6.06 -8.80
C THR A 44 5.66 5.29 -7.62
N ALA A 45 6.69 5.81 -6.95
CA ALA A 45 7.37 5.13 -5.84
C ALA A 45 6.56 5.20 -4.52
N HIS A 46 5.26 4.93 -4.59
CA HIS A 46 4.41 4.74 -3.42
C HIS A 46 4.82 3.48 -2.64
N ALA A 47 4.55 3.44 -1.34
CA ALA A 47 4.90 2.31 -0.47
C ALA A 47 4.39 0.97 -1.04
N GLU A 48 3.15 0.93 -1.49
CA GLU A 48 2.53 -0.26 -2.07
C GLU A 48 3.24 -0.71 -3.36
N MET A 49 3.59 0.24 -4.23
CA MET A 49 4.32 -0.05 -5.47
C MET A 49 5.70 -0.64 -5.18
N MET A 50 6.39 -0.09 -4.18
CA MET A 50 7.71 -0.57 -3.75
C MET A 50 7.65 -2.01 -3.27
N VAL A 51 6.69 -2.34 -2.41
CA VAL A 51 6.58 -3.70 -1.84
C VAL A 51 6.02 -4.72 -2.83
N LEU A 52 5.11 -4.33 -3.72
CA LEU A 52 4.60 -5.23 -4.77
C LEU A 52 5.71 -5.64 -5.74
N ARG A 53 6.53 -4.69 -6.18
CA ARG A 53 7.71 -4.96 -7.02
C ARG A 53 8.72 -5.86 -6.31
N SER A 54 9.04 -5.53 -5.05
CA SER A 54 9.98 -6.32 -4.23
C SER A 54 9.47 -7.73 -3.99
N ALA A 55 8.20 -7.91 -3.64
CA ALA A 55 7.58 -9.22 -3.42
C ALA A 55 7.60 -10.08 -4.69
N ALA A 56 7.23 -9.50 -5.84
CA ALA A 56 7.26 -10.19 -7.13
C ALA A 56 8.68 -10.67 -7.47
N ALA A 57 9.68 -9.82 -7.28
CA ALA A 57 11.08 -10.17 -7.53
C ALA A 57 11.57 -11.29 -6.59
N LYS A 58 11.27 -11.18 -5.29
CA LYS A 58 11.69 -12.19 -4.30
C LYS A 58 11.01 -13.54 -4.48
N LEU A 59 9.75 -13.54 -4.90
CA LEU A 59 8.98 -14.77 -5.16
C LEU A 59 9.21 -15.32 -6.57
N GLY A 60 9.88 -14.58 -7.44
CA GLY A 60 10.13 -14.98 -8.84
C GLY A 60 8.85 -15.10 -9.66
N THR A 61 7.80 -14.36 -9.31
CA THR A 61 6.50 -14.41 -9.99
C THR A 61 5.78 -13.08 -9.92
N ARG A 62 5.03 -12.74 -10.97
CA ARG A 62 4.09 -11.60 -10.96
C ARG A 62 2.74 -11.93 -10.32
N ASP A 63 2.47 -13.20 -10.05
CA ASP A 63 1.23 -13.66 -9.43
C ASP A 63 1.39 -13.69 -7.91
N LEU A 64 0.79 -12.72 -7.23
CA LEU A 64 0.79 -12.58 -5.78
C LEU A 64 -0.53 -13.04 -5.14
N SER A 65 -1.25 -13.97 -5.78
CA SER A 65 -2.59 -14.43 -5.36
C SER A 65 -2.66 -15.08 -3.98
N ARG A 66 -1.51 -15.43 -3.38
CA ARG A 66 -1.41 -15.97 -2.02
C ARG A 66 -0.85 -14.96 -1.01
N THR A 67 -0.96 -13.67 -1.30
CA THR A 67 -0.40 -12.63 -0.42
C THR A 67 -1.47 -11.73 0.15
N THR A 68 -1.14 -11.09 1.28
CA THR A 68 -1.85 -9.95 1.84
C THR A 68 -0.95 -8.73 1.82
N LEU A 69 -1.45 -7.63 1.29
CA LEU A 69 -0.81 -6.32 1.32
C LEU A 69 -1.37 -5.53 2.51
N TYR A 70 -0.50 -5.13 3.41
CA TYR A 70 -0.80 -4.18 4.49
C TYR A 70 -0.26 -2.80 4.11
N THR A 71 -1.06 -1.76 4.30
CA THR A 71 -0.66 -0.38 4.04
C THR A 71 -1.21 0.56 5.10
N THR A 72 -0.45 1.56 5.51
CA THR A 72 -0.86 2.50 6.56
C THR A 72 -1.94 3.46 6.10
N LEU A 73 -2.00 3.76 4.80
CA LEU A 73 -3.01 4.60 4.16
C LEU A 73 -3.78 3.80 3.11
N GLU A 74 -5.07 4.09 2.95
CA GLU A 74 -5.87 3.49 1.88
C GLU A 74 -5.17 3.65 0.53
N PRO A 75 -5.01 2.58 -0.27
CA PRO A 75 -4.34 2.67 -1.56
C PRO A 75 -5.02 3.67 -2.49
N CYS A 76 -4.22 4.55 -3.09
CA CYS A 76 -4.70 5.42 -4.15
C CYS A 76 -5.12 4.61 -5.39
N PRO A 77 -5.80 5.22 -6.40
CA PRO A 77 -6.24 4.49 -7.59
C PRO A 77 -5.13 3.72 -8.31
N MET A 78 -3.92 4.28 -8.40
CA MET A 78 -2.77 3.62 -9.01
C MET A 78 -2.38 2.34 -8.25
N CYS A 79 -2.24 2.44 -6.93
CA CYS A 79 -1.82 1.32 -6.08
C CYS A 79 -2.90 0.24 -5.98
N ALA A 80 -4.17 0.63 -5.92
CA ALA A 80 -5.29 -0.30 -5.92
C ALA A 80 -5.35 -1.11 -7.24
N ALA A 81 -5.19 -0.44 -8.38
CA ALA A 81 -5.09 -1.10 -9.67
C ALA A 81 -3.88 -2.03 -9.76
N ALA A 82 -2.72 -1.61 -9.26
CA ALA A 82 -1.52 -2.44 -9.21
C ALA A 82 -1.72 -3.71 -8.38
N ALA A 83 -2.41 -3.61 -7.23
CA ALA A 83 -2.75 -4.78 -6.41
C ALA A 83 -3.65 -5.77 -7.16
N CYS A 84 -4.62 -5.29 -7.97
CA CYS A 84 -5.44 -6.15 -8.83
C CYS A 84 -4.59 -6.83 -9.92
N TRP A 85 -3.73 -6.10 -10.60
CA TRP A 85 -2.83 -6.65 -11.62
C TRP A 85 -1.85 -7.68 -11.05
N ALA A 86 -1.38 -7.47 -9.83
CA ALA A 86 -0.55 -8.42 -9.10
C ALA A 86 -1.36 -9.59 -8.53
N ARG A 87 -2.69 -9.56 -8.59
CA ARG A 87 -3.60 -10.58 -8.07
C ARG A 87 -3.50 -10.79 -6.56
N VAL A 88 -3.18 -9.75 -5.80
CA VAL A 88 -3.14 -9.80 -4.34
C VAL A 88 -4.48 -10.30 -3.80
N ALA A 89 -4.45 -11.28 -2.88
CA ALA A 89 -5.69 -11.88 -2.34
C ALA A 89 -6.44 -10.92 -1.43
N ARG A 90 -5.69 -10.19 -0.59
CA ARG A 90 -6.25 -9.30 0.42
C ARG A 90 -5.44 -8.02 0.53
N VAL A 91 -6.12 -6.90 0.67
CA VAL A 91 -5.53 -5.61 1.04
C VAL A 91 -6.11 -5.16 2.38
N VAL A 92 -5.25 -4.84 3.32
CA VAL A 92 -5.58 -4.35 4.66
C VAL A 92 -5.01 -2.95 4.81
N CYS A 93 -5.85 -1.95 5.04
CA CYS A 93 -5.38 -0.59 5.26
C CYS A 93 -5.71 -0.07 6.66
N GLY A 94 -4.92 0.91 7.11
CA GLY A 94 -5.10 1.60 8.38
C GLY A 94 -6.06 2.78 8.24
N ALA A 95 -5.57 3.92 7.77
CA ALA A 95 -6.35 5.14 7.62
C ALA A 95 -6.98 5.25 6.24
N PRO A 96 -8.18 5.86 6.12
CA PRO A 96 -8.79 6.16 4.83
C PRO A 96 -8.05 7.29 4.12
N ASP A 97 -7.97 7.23 2.79
CA ASP A 97 -7.49 8.35 1.98
C ASP A 97 -8.66 9.23 1.56
N ARG A 98 -8.78 10.39 2.17
CA ARG A 98 -9.89 11.32 1.94
C ARG A 98 -9.75 12.15 0.67
N ARG A 99 -8.60 12.14 0.02
CA ARG A 99 -8.33 12.94 -1.19
C ARG A 99 -9.16 12.49 -2.39
N PHE A 100 -9.45 11.21 -2.47
CA PHE A 100 -10.11 10.57 -3.61
C PHE A 100 -11.48 9.96 -3.27
N GLY A 101 -12.05 10.27 -2.12
CA GLY A 101 -13.27 9.63 -1.65
C GLY A 101 -13.01 8.23 -1.08
N ARG A 102 -13.38 7.19 -1.79
CA ARG A 102 -13.10 5.78 -1.44
C ARG A 102 -12.34 5.11 -2.60
N PRO A 103 -11.09 5.46 -2.83
CA PRO A 103 -10.40 5.10 -4.06
C PRO A 103 -10.20 3.58 -4.20
N ALA A 104 -9.79 2.90 -3.15
CA ALA A 104 -9.52 1.48 -3.19
C ALA A 104 -10.79 0.66 -3.48
N SER A 105 -11.87 0.89 -2.74
CA SER A 105 -13.15 0.21 -2.96
C SER A 105 -13.68 0.42 -4.37
N THR A 106 -13.59 1.65 -4.88
CA THR A 106 -14.02 1.98 -6.24
C THR A 106 -13.23 1.20 -7.28
N VAL A 107 -11.90 1.21 -7.20
CA VAL A 107 -11.03 0.52 -8.15
C VAL A 107 -11.20 -1.00 -8.06
N PHE A 108 -11.27 -1.56 -6.86
CA PHE A 108 -11.51 -3.01 -6.67
C PHE A 108 -12.85 -3.44 -7.27
N GLY A 109 -13.89 -2.62 -7.13
CA GLY A 109 -15.19 -2.85 -7.78
C GLY A 109 -15.09 -2.84 -9.30
N MET A 110 -14.43 -1.84 -9.86
CA MET A 110 -14.21 -1.71 -11.32
C MET A 110 -13.42 -2.89 -11.90
N MET A 111 -12.44 -3.38 -11.17
CA MET A 111 -11.53 -4.43 -11.61
C MET A 111 -11.96 -5.84 -11.18
N ALA A 112 -13.12 -6.01 -10.57
CA ALA A 112 -13.58 -7.30 -10.06
C ALA A 112 -13.73 -8.40 -11.13
N GLY A 113 -13.90 -8.02 -12.40
CA GLY A 113 -13.89 -8.95 -13.54
C GLY A 113 -12.49 -9.50 -13.86
N LEU A 114 -11.43 -8.77 -13.53
CA LEU A 114 -10.06 -9.23 -13.68
C LEU A 114 -9.63 -10.06 -12.46
N HIS A 115 -9.81 -9.51 -11.27
CA HIS A 115 -9.43 -10.13 -10.01
C HIS A 115 -10.21 -9.50 -8.84
N ARG A 116 -10.67 -10.34 -7.91
CA ARG A 116 -11.36 -9.90 -6.71
C ARG A 116 -10.37 -9.80 -5.56
N VAL A 117 -10.29 -8.62 -4.96
CA VAL A 117 -9.48 -8.35 -3.78
C VAL A 117 -10.40 -8.29 -2.56
N GLU A 118 -10.08 -9.03 -1.50
CA GLU A 118 -10.70 -8.82 -0.19
C GLU A 118 -10.10 -7.54 0.42
N PHE A 119 -10.95 -6.56 0.72
CA PHE A 119 -10.52 -5.27 1.25
C PHE A 119 -10.95 -5.09 2.69
N VAL A 120 -9.99 -4.86 3.60
CA VAL A 120 -10.19 -4.67 5.05
C VAL A 120 -9.67 -3.29 5.44
N GLU A 121 -10.51 -2.50 6.07
CA GLU A 121 -10.21 -1.13 6.47
C GLU A 121 -10.10 -0.99 7.99
N GLY A 122 -9.41 0.05 8.46
CA GLY A 122 -9.47 0.50 9.84
C GLY A 122 -8.58 -0.25 10.82
N VAL A 123 -7.61 -1.01 10.35
CA VAL A 123 -6.67 -1.72 11.22
C VAL A 123 -5.62 -0.75 11.77
N LEU A 124 -5.61 -0.54 13.09
CA LEU A 124 -4.81 0.50 13.77
C LEU A 124 -5.06 1.90 13.17
N ALA A 125 -6.31 2.20 12.87
CA ALA A 125 -6.70 3.40 12.12
C ALA A 125 -6.21 4.70 12.75
N ALA A 126 -6.29 4.85 14.07
CA ALA A 126 -5.85 6.05 14.76
C ALA A 126 -4.33 6.26 14.67
N GLU A 127 -3.55 5.19 14.85
CA GLU A 127 -2.08 5.23 14.72
C GLU A 127 -1.68 5.56 13.26
N CYS A 128 -2.36 4.98 12.29
CA CYS A 128 -2.12 5.24 10.87
C CYS A 128 -2.55 6.66 10.48
N ALA A 129 -3.68 7.15 10.97
CA ALA A 129 -4.15 8.51 10.70
C ALA A 129 -3.18 9.59 11.23
N ALA A 130 -2.54 9.32 12.37
CA ALA A 130 -1.52 10.23 12.92
C ALA A 130 -0.26 10.34 12.05
N LEU A 131 -0.03 9.38 11.15
CA LEU A 131 1.07 9.37 10.20
C LEU A 131 0.68 10.01 8.86
N ALA A 132 -0.61 9.94 8.50
CA ALA A 132 -1.07 10.42 7.22
C ALA A 132 -0.63 11.88 7.03
N PRO A 133 -0.03 12.21 5.89
CA PRO A 133 0.37 13.58 5.63
C PRO A 133 -0.88 14.46 5.62
N GLU A 134 -0.81 15.61 6.24
CA GLU A 134 -1.74 16.69 5.93
C GLU A 134 -1.46 17.09 4.49
N VAL A 135 -2.16 16.44 3.55
CA VAL A 135 -1.94 16.71 2.14
C VAL A 135 -2.65 18.00 1.79
N THR A 136 -1.95 19.09 1.95
CA THR A 136 -2.29 20.38 1.41
C THR A 136 -1.65 20.51 0.02
N GLY A 137 -2.34 19.98 -0.99
CA GLY A 137 -1.93 20.17 -2.38
C GLY A 137 -0.92 19.16 -2.94
N PHE A 138 -0.82 19.16 -4.27
CA PHE A 138 0.26 18.53 -5.02
C PHE A 138 1.51 19.39 -4.86
N GLU A 139 2.36 19.06 -3.94
CA GLU A 139 3.71 19.62 -3.86
C GLU A 139 4.75 18.57 -4.14
#